data_c71acca694d586e5bf2f71c1ea56ab3a
#
_entry.id   c71acca694d586e5bf2f71c1ea56ab3a
#
_cell.length_a   1.000
_cell.length_b   1.000
_cell.length_c   1.000
_cell.angle_alpha   90.00
_cell.angle_beta   90.00
_cell.angle_gamma   90.00
#
_symmetry.space_group_name_H-M   'P 1'
#
loop_
_entity.id
_entity.type
_entity.pdbx_description
1 polymer ?
#
loop_
_entity_poly.entity_id
_entity_poly.type
_entity_poly.pdbx_seq_one_letter_code
_entity_poly.pdbx_strand_id
1 'polypeptide(L)'
;TVRTVYMNDGSDLAVLVLDRELETVEPIKWKRKDRWDVEVGDALFYTGHPMDMDHLSFQGFVSRIYLDTIVMQGFAYMGSSGSAVFDERGKVVGVISAIKFDIPGGAFPQLLPTMVLVGPISALHDGELHDLLEKSSQ
;
A
#
# COMPACT_ATOMS: atom_id res chain seq x y z
N THR A 1 21.76 -4.29 -3.00
CA THR A 1 21.78 -2.82 -2.76
C THR A 1 20.70 -2.13 -3.59
N VAL A 2 20.13 -1.07 -3.08
CA VAL A 2 19.19 -0.23 -3.83
C VAL A 2 19.97 0.61 -4.81
N ARG A 3 19.59 0.54 -6.09
CA ARG A 3 20.22 1.28 -7.18
C ARG A 3 19.54 2.62 -7.44
N THR A 4 18.20 2.60 -7.42
CA THR A 4 17.37 3.77 -7.74
C THR A 4 16.13 3.74 -6.86
N VAL A 5 15.67 4.92 -6.46
CA VAL A 5 14.41 5.10 -5.75
C VAL A 5 13.53 6.03 -6.59
N TYR A 6 12.33 5.59 -6.89
CA TYR A 6 11.26 6.41 -7.44
C TYR A 6 10.22 6.67 -6.37
N MET A 7 9.76 7.89 -6.23
CA MET A 7 8.74 8.27 -5.25
C MET A 7 7.54 8.87 -5.95
N ASN A 8 6.35 8.41 -5.57
CA ASN A 8 5.09 9.01 -5.95
C ASN A 8 4.45 9.64 -4.71
N ASP A 9 4.64 10.94 -4.53
CA ASP A 9 4.19 11.65 -3.34
C ASP A 9 2.66 11.72 -3.24
N GLY A 10 1.95 11.75 -4.38
CA GLY A 10 0.48 11.80 -4.41
C GLY A 10 -0.18 10.57 -3.81
N SER A 11 0.43 9.40 -3.97
CA SER A 11 -0.10 8.13 -3.48
C SER A 11 0.73 7.51 -2.35
N ASP A 12 1.73 8.25 -1.86
CA ASP A 12 2.64 7.79 -0.80
C ASP A 12 3.25 6.41 -1.11
N LEU A 13 3.74 6.27 -2.33
CA LEU A 13 4.37 5.05 -2.81
C LEU A 13 5.83 5.29 -3.19
N ALA A 14 6.67 4.30 -2.94
CA ALA A 14 8.03 4.27 -3.41
C ALA A 14 8.33 2.95 -4.14
N VAL A 15 9.12 3.06 -5.21
CA VAL A 15 9.65 1.90 -5.94
C VAL A 15 11.16 1.87 -5.77
N LEU A 16 11.66 0.75 -5.28
CA LEU A 16 13.08 0.53 -5.11
C LEU A 16 13.57 -0.40 -6.22
N VAL A 17 14.53 0.07 -7.01
CA VAL A 17 15.19 -0.76 -8.01
C VAL A 17 16.47 -1.33 -7.40
N LEU A 18 16.58 -2.64 -7.42
CA LEU A 18 17.73 -3.35 -6.86
C LEU A 18 18.80 -3.55 -7.93
N ASP A 19 20.05 -3.67 -7.50
CA ASP A 19 21.21 -3.93 -8.35
C ASP A 19 21.30 -5.40 -8.84
N ARG A 20 20.49 -6.27 -8.24
CA ARG A 20 20.43 -7.70 -8.59
C ARG A 20 19.05 -8.26 -8.31
N GLU A 21 18.71 -9.31 -9.00
CA GLU A 21 17.52 -10.12 -8.76
C GLU A 21 17.60 -10.83 -7.41
N LEU A 22 16.45 -10.95 -6.73
CA LEU A 22 16.36 -11.71 -5.47
C LEU A 22 15.98 -13.15 -5.80
N GLU A 23 16.94 -14.04 -5.79
CA GLU A 23 16.79 -15.44 -6.19
C GLU A 23 15.85 -16.27 -5.30
N THR A 24 15.67 -15.83 -4.06
CA THR A 24 14.86 -16.54 -3.04
C THR A 24 13.44 -16.01 -2.89
N VAL A 25 13.05 -15.03 -3.71
CA VAL A 25 11.75 -14.36 -3.60
C VAL A 25 11.00 -14.51 -4.91
N GLU A 26 9.79 -15.06 -4.85
CA GLU A 26 8.90 -15.08 -6.01
C GLU A 26 8.23 -13.71 -6.19
N PRO A 27 8.21 -13.15 -7.42
CA PRO A 27 7.52 -11.92 -7.71
C PRO A 27 6.03 -12.03 -7.41
N ILE A 28 5.50 -11.05 -6.68
CA ILE A 28 4.09 -11.00 -6.37
C ILE A 28 3.30 -10.36 -7.51
N LYS A 29 2.09 -10.84 -7.72
CA LYS A 29 1.17 -10.23 -8.68
C LYS A 29 0.51 -9.00 -8.05
N TRP A 30 0.32 -7.97 -8.87
CA TRP A 30 -0.31 -6.73 -8.46
C TRP A 30 -1.38 -6.28 -9.46
N LYS A 31 -2.33 -5.46 -9.01
CA LYS A 31 -3.39 -4.93 -9.85
C LYS A 31 -2.89 -3.75 -10.67
N ARG A 32 -2.81 -3.95 -11.98
CA ARG A 32 -2.42 -2.91 -12.92
C ARG A 32 -3.55 -1.91 -13.12
N LYS A 33 -3.21 -0.71 -13.53
CA LYS A 33 -4.17 0.37 -13.78
C LYS A 33 -5.21 0.02 -14.85
N ASP A 34 -4.81 -0.64 -15.93
CA ASP A 34 -5.67 -1.06 -17.04
C ASP A 34 -6.67 -2.18 -16.67
N ARG A 35 -6.42 -2.85 -15.54
CA ARG A 35 -7.28 -3.92 -15.00
C ARG A 35 -7.73 -3.63 -13.58
N TRP A 36 -7.83 -2.34 -13.27
CA TRP A 36 -8.25 -1.90 -11.94
C TRP A 36 -9.76 -2.10 -11.79
N ASP A 37 -10.13 -2.99 -10.87
CA ASP A 37 -11.51 -3.41 -10.59
C ASP A 37 -11.84 -3.36 -9.09
N VAL A 38 -11.06 -2.60 -8.32
CA VAL A 38 -11.30 -2.45 -6.88
C VAL A 38 -12.52 -1.59 -6.64
N GLU A 39 -13.46 -2.12 -5.86
CA GLU A 39 -14.75 -1.50 -5.57
C GLU A 39 -15.01 -1.43 -4.06
N VAL A 40 -15.89 -0.52 -3.65
CA VAL A 40 -16.37 -0.45 -2.26
C VAL A 40 -17.02 -1.76 -1.87
N GLY A 41 -16.66 -2.29 -0.71
CA GLY A 41 -17.12 -3.56 -0.18
C GLY A 41 -16.17 -4.74 -0.46
N ASP A 42 -15.19 -4.58 -1.34
CA ASP A 42 -14.20 -5.64 -1.62
C ASP A 42 -13.40 -5.96 -0.37
N ALA A 43 -13.19 -7.26 -0.13
CA ALA A 43 -12.34 -7.73 0.96
C ALA A 43 -10.87 -7.41 0.71
N LEU A 44 -10.19 -6.92 1.72
CA LEU A 44 -8.77 -6.62 1.71
C LEU A 44 -8.06 -7.32 2.86
N PHE A 45 -6.82 -7.70 2.62
CA PHE A 45 -5.98 -8.42 3.58
C PHE A 45 -4.59 -7.80 3.64
N TYR A 46 -3.99 -7.76 4.81
CA TYR A 46 -2.58 -7.44 4.93
C TYR A 46 -1.93 -8.16 6.12
N THR A 47 -0.63 -8.29 6.07
CA THR A 47 0.20 -8.73 7.18
C THR A 47 1.21 -7.64 7.49
N GLY A 48 1.31 -7.26 8.75
CA GLY A 48 2.18 -6.17 9.20
C GLY A 48 2.75 -6.41 10.58
N HIS A 49 3.34 -5.36 11.14
CA HIS A 49 3.98 -5.41 12.46
C HIS A 49 3.46 -4.29 13.38
N PRO A 50 2.13 -4.17 13.57
CA PRO A 50 1.59 -3.13 14.44
C PRO A 50 1.98 -3.39 15.89
N MET A 51 2.27 -2.32 16.64
CA MET A 51 2.59 -2.39 18.06
C MET A 51 3.79 -3.31 18.39
N ASP A 52 4.79 -3.35 17.50
CA ASP A 52 5.96 -4.24 17.60
C ASP A 52 5.63 -5.75 17.67
N MET A 53 4.42 -6.13 17.29
CA MET A 53 4.04 -7.54 17.14
C MET A 53 4.33 -8.02 15.72
N ASP A 54 5.11 -9.07 15.61
CA ASP A 54 5.53 -9.61 14.33
C ASP A 54 4.39 -10.36 13.61
N HIS A 55 4.28 -10.10 12.31
CA HIS A 55 3.48 -10.90 11.36
C HIS A 55 2.00 -11.05 11.73
N LEU A 56 1.37 -9.98 12.19
CA LEU A 56 -0.08 -9.99 12.40
C LEU A 56 -0.81 -9.81 11.07
N SER A 57 -1.76 -10.71 10.81
CA SER A 57 -2.61 -10.66 9.61
C SER A 57 -3.98 -10.13 9.95
N PHE A 58 -4.47 -9.23 9.11
CA PHE A 58 -5.75 -8.56 9.28
C PHE A 58 -6.58 -8.66 8.01
N GLN A 59 -7.89 -8.65 8.21
CA GLN A 59 -8.87 -8.54 7.15
C GLN A 59 -9.70 -7.28 7.35
N GLY A 60 -10.02 -6.61 6.26
CA GLY A 60 -10.92 -5.49 6.22
C GLY A 60 -11.64 -5.43 4.88
N PHE A 61 -12.21 -4.30 4.56
CA PHE A 61 -12.87 -4.07 3.28
C PHE A 61 -12.69 -2.63 2.81
N VAL A 62 -12.84 -2.42 1.50
CA VAL A 62 -12.86 -1.09 0.91
C VAL A 62 -14.09 -0.34 1.39
N SER A 63 -13.89 0.71 2.16
CA SER A 63 -14.95 1.59 2.64
C SER A 63 -15.21 2.77 1.70
N ARG A 64 -14.16 3.28 1.07
CA ARG A 64 -14.24 4.40 0.14
C ARG A 64 -13.05 4.37 -0.82
N ILE A 65 -13.28 4.77 -2.05
CA ILE A 65 -12.23 5.08 -3.02
C ILE A 65 -12.28 6.58 -3.28
N TYR A 66 -11.15 7.25 -3.10
CA TYR A 66 -11.04 8.68 -3.23
C TYR A 66 -9.79 9.02 -4.04
N LEU A 67 -9.97 9.53 -5.26
CA LEU A 67 -8.89 9.91 -6.19
C LEU A 67 -7.68 8.95 -6.16
N ASP A 68 -6.72 9.23 -5.30
CA ASP A 68 -5.42 8.56 -5.14
C ASP A 68 -5.30 7.82 -3.79
N THR A 69 -6.43 7.53 -3.14
CA THR A 69 -6.44 6.86 -1.84
C THR A 69 -7.59 5.86 -1.73
N ILE A 70 -7.31 4.70 -1.19
CA ILE A 70 -8.32 3.75 -0.74
C ILE A 70 -8.47 3.90 0.77
N VAL A 71 -9.69 4.06 1.25
CA VAL A 71 -9.99 3.96 2.67
C VAL A 71 -10.44 2.54 2.96
N MET A 72 -9.66 1.83 3.74
CA MET A 72 -9.97 0.48 4.19
C MET A 72 -10.54 0.55 5.61
N GLN A 73 -11.68 -0.06 5.83
CA GLN A 73 -12.15 -0.36 7.17
C GLN A 73 -11.55 -1.70 7.61
N GLY A 74 -10.76 -1.64 8.62
CA GLY A 74 -10.02 -2.76 9.18
C GLY A 74 -9.21 -2.22 10.36
N PHE A 75 -8.33 -3.01 10.91
CA PHE A 75 -7.44 -2.57 11.97
C PHE A 75 -6.05 -2.27 11.40
N ALA A 76 -5.50 -1.13 11.77
CA ALA A 76 -4.07 -0.83 11.60
C ALA A 76 -3.59 0.07 12.74
N TYR A 77 -2.33 0.01 13.03
CA TYR A 77 -1.70 0.81 14.07
C TYR A 77 -0.26 1.16 13.66
N MET A 78 0.43 1.92 14.48
CA MET A 78 1.85 2.24 14.24
C MET A 78 2.66 0.96 14.03
N GLY A 79 3.45 0.92 12.96
CA GLY A 79 4.17 -0.25 12.49
C GLY A 79 3.49 -0.98 11.32
N SER A 80 2.25 -0.65 10.99
CA SER A 80 1.56 -1.19 9.80
C SER A 80 1.94 -0.49 8.50
N SER A 81 2.43 0.73 8.55
CA SER A 81 2.82 1.52 7.36
C SER A 81 3.85 0.78 6.51
N GLY A 82 3.67 0.82 5.19
CA GLY A 82 4.51 0.09 4.24
C GLY A 82 4.09 -1.36 4.00
N SER A 83 3.11 -1.89 4.75
CA SER A 83 2.58 -3.23 4.51
C SER A 83 1.80 -3.30 3.21
N ALA A 84 2.04 -4.35 2.42
CA ALA A 84 1.27 -4.60 1.21
C ALA A 84 -0.15 -5.06 1.54
N VAL A 85 -1.12 -4.50 0.83
CA VAL A 85 -2.53 -4.83 0.94
C VAL A 85 -2.95 -5.66 -0.27
N PHE A 86 -3.61 -6.78 -0.02
CA PHE A 86 -3.99 -7.77 -1.02
C PHE A 86 -5.51 -7.85 -1.17
N ASP A 87 -5.95 -8.20 -2.36
CA ASP A 87 -7.31 -8.66 -2.59
C ASP A 87 -7.47 -10.15 -2.20
N GLU A 88 -8.69 -10.66 -2.31
CA GLU A 88 -8.99 -12.08 -2.03
C GLU A 88 -8.31 -13.09 -2.97
N ARG A 89 -7.74 -12.62 -4.09
CA ARG A 89 -6.97 -13.43 -5.04
C ARG A 89 -5.46 -13.37 -4.77
N GLY A 90 -5.04 -12.66 -3.74
CA GLY A 90 -3.64 -12.48 -3.38
C GLY A 90 -2.89 -11.49 -4.26
N LYS A 91 -3.58 -10.63 -5.02
CA LYS A 91 -2.94 -9.55 -5.78
C LYS A 91 -2.81 -8.29 -4.93
N VAL A 92 -1.67 -7.66 -5.00
CA VAL A 92 -1.43 -6.38 -4.31
C VAL A 92 -2.32 -5.30 -4.93
N VAL A 93 -3.09 -4.63 -4.09
CA VAL A 93 -3.92 -3.47 -4.47
C VAL A 93 -3.32 -2.15 -4.01
N GLY A 94 -2.45 -2.18 -3.03
CA GLY A 94 -1.82 -0.97 -2.51
C GLY A 94 -0.91 -1.24 -1.33
N VAL A 95 -0.50 -0.15 -0.69
CA VAL A 95 0.39 -0.15 0.47
C VAL A 95 -0.23 0.70 1.56
N ILE A 96 -0.19 0.23 2.80
CA ILE A 96 -0.67 1.02 3.94
C ILE A 96 0.19 2.27 4.08
N SER A 97 -0.46 3.42 4.00
CA SER A 97 0.15 4.74 4.08
C SER A 97 -0.01 5.34 5.48
N ALA A 98 -1.24 5.43 5.96
CA ALA A 98 -1.54 6.13 7.21
C ALA A 98 -2.79 5.58 7.90
N ILE A 99 -2.99 6.04 9.12
CA ILE A 99 -4.22 5.87 9.89
C ILE A 99 -4.82 7.24 10.11
N LYS A 100 -6.14 7.34 10.02
CA LYS A 100 -6.81 8.62 10.24
C LYS A 100 -6.78 9.02 11.71
N PHE A 101 -6.52 10.30 11.94
CA PHE A 101 -6.69 10.94 13.24
C PHE A 101 -7.96 11.77 13.25
N ASP A 102 -8.64 11.81 14.39
CA ASP A 102 -9.70 12.75 14.65
C ASP A 102 -9.32 13.65 15.83
N ILE A 103 -9.74 14.92 15.78
CA ILE A 103 -9.52 15.90 16.84
C ILE A 103 -10.89 16.48 17.22
N PRO A 104 -11.70 15.75 18.00
CA PRO A 104 -13.04 16.21 18.35
C PRO A 104 -12.96 17.44 19.27
N GLY A 105 -13.64 18.54 18.87
CA GLY A 105 -13.86 19.70 19.72
C GLY A 105 -12.63 20.44 20.23
N GLY A 106 -11.48 20.35 19.54
CA GLY A 106 -10.23 20.97 19.96
C GLY A 106 -9.55 20.30 21.16
N ALA A 107 -10.01 19.11 21.55
CA ALA A 107 -9.42 18.29 22.59
C ALA A 107 -8.18 17.52 22.09
N PHE A 108 -7.87 16.38 22.65
CA PHE A 108 -6.74 15.56 22.24
C PHE A 108 -7.00 14.82 20.90
N PRO A 109 -5.97 14.70 20.02
CA PRO A 109 -6.10 13.87 18.83
C PRO A 109 -6.44 12.42 19.20
N GLN A 110 -7.45 11.87 18.53
CA GLN A 110 -7.80 10.45 18.66
C GLN A 110 -7.40 9.70 17.40
N LEU A 111 -6.70 8.60 17.60
CA LEU A 111 -6.38 7.67 16.54
C LEU A 111 -7.64 6.89 16.15
N LEU A 112 -7.95 6.84 14.86
CA LEU A 112 -9.03 6.00 14.33
C LEU A 112 -8.40 4.76 13.66
N PRO A 113 -8.05 3.72 14.45
CA PRO A 113 -7.27 2.58 13.94
C PRO A 113 -8.07 1.69 12.99
N THR A 114 -9.37 1.94 12.85
CA THR A 114 -10.27 1.26 11.92
C THR A 114 -10.44 1.98 10.59
N MET A 115 -9.88 3.17 10.43
CA MET A 115 -9.89 3.94 9.18
C MET A 115 -8.47 4.02 8.62
N VAL A 116 -8.14 3.05 7.80
CA VAL A 116 -6.81 2.85 7.26
C VAL A 116 -6.72 3.45 5.87
N LEU A 117 -5.71 4.28 5.64
CA LEU A 117 -5.43 4.87 4.32
C LEU A 117 -4.44 3.99 3.57
N VAL A 118 -4.82 3.60 2.37
CA VAL A 118 -4.02 2.74 1.49
C VAL A 118 -3.71 3.51 0.21
N GLY A 119 -2.42 3.68 -0.08
CA GLY A 119 -1.96 4.20 -1.37
C GLY A 119 -2.18 3.15 -2.45
N PRO A 120 -3.02 3.42 -3.47
CA PRO A 120 -3.36 2.42 -4.47
C PRO A 120 -2.18 2.19 -5.42
N ILE A 121 -1.87 0.93 -5.68
CA ILE A 121 -0.76 0.58 -6.58
C ILE A 121 -1.04 0.98 -8.04
N SER A 122 -2.30 1.22 -8.38
CA SER A 122 -2.71 1.76 -9.69
C SER A 122 -2.13 3.15 -10.00
N ALA A 123 -1.60 3.84 -8.99
CA ALA A 123 -0.84 5.07 -9.18
C ALA A 123 0.49 4.86 -9.91
N LEU A 124 1.02 3.64 -9.90
CA LEU A 124 2.21 3.27 -10.66
C LEU A 124 1.82 2.91 -12.10
N HIS A 125 2.39 3.62 -13.07
CA HIS A 125 2.17 3.36 -14.48
C HIS A 125 3.24 2.45 -15.05
N ASP A 126 2.83 1.47 -15.87
CA ASP A 126 3.76 0.52 -16.51
C ASP A 126 4.87 1.24 -17.31
N GLY A 127 4.54 2.34 -18.01
CA GLY A 127 5.51 3.14 -18.74
C GLY A 127 6.56 3.77 -17.84
N GLU A 128 6.16 4.32 -16.70
CA GLU A 128 7.08 4.92 -15.73
C GLU A 128 8.01 3.87 -15.11
N LEU A 129 7.47 2.68 -14.82
CA LEU A 129 8.27 1.58 -14.29
C LEU A 129 9.28 1.07 -15.33
N HIS A 130 8.88 0.98 -16.60
CA HIS A 130 9.78 0.58 -17.68
C HIS A 130 10.91 1.60 -17.85
N ASP A 131 10.58 2.90 -17.92
CA ASP A 131 11.57 3.98 -18.03
C ASP A 131 12.54 4.00 -16.85
N LEU A 132 12.03 3.71 -15.64
CA LEU A 132 12.84 3.61 -14.44
C LEU A 132 13.86 2.47 -14.53
N LEU A 133 13.43 1.31 -15.01
CA LEU A 133 14.30 0.14 -15.19
C LEU A 133 15.37 0.40 -16.25
N GLU A 134 15.02 1.02 -17.37
CA GLU A 134 15.98 1.38 -18.43
C GLU A 134 17.04 2.38 -17.95
N LYS A 135 16.62 3.44 -17.25
CA LYS A 135 17.54 4.44 -16.68
C LYS A 135 18.46 3.84 -15.61
N SER A 136 17.99 2.89 -14.86
CA SER A 136 18.79 2.22 -13.81
C SER A 136 19.77 1.20 -14.37
N SER A 137 19.63 0.80 -15.65
CA SER A 137 20.53 -0.13 -16.34
C SER A 137 21.73 0.56 -17.00
N GLN A 138 21.70 1.89 -17.09
CA GLN A 138 22.79 2.72 -17.61
C GLN A 138 23.76 3.12 -16.49
#